data_09be929b36d07d4d64da04dc41e69449
#
_entry.id   09be929b36d07d4d64da04dc41e69449
#
_cell.length_a   1.000
_cell.length_b   1.000
_cell.length_c   1.000
_cell.angle_alpha   90.00
_cell.angle_beta   90.00
_cell.angle_gamma   90.00
#
_symmetry.space_group_name_H-M   'P 1'
#
loop_
_entity.id
_entity.type
_entity.pdbx_description
1 polymer ?
#
loop_
_entity_poly.entity_id
_entity_poly.type
_entity_poly.pdbx_seq_one_letter_code
_entity_poly.pdbx_strand_id
1 'polypeptide(L)'
;FELQSRNGILEEKDRRLYEYAYGVLLGRVVIYLIIVILGIITGNWMEMIVFLLPFTVLRQYAGGIHLEKAGGCMAVSGILVLLCSLYLASAPAVIWQMRIIWFVAVGVIFIMAPVDASSKKLDAKEKKVYGMRARVILVIECAIAGVFSVIGYSLIVNGIMVAHIVLDRKSVV
;
A
#
# COMPACT_ATOMS: atom_id res chain seq x y z
N PHE A 1 5.19 -19.02 -18.71
CA PHE A 1 4.91 -18.47 -20.04
C PHE A 1 4.84 -19.55 -21.11
N GLU A 2 5.90 -20.35 -21.28
CA GLU A 2 5.98 -21.36 -22.35
C GLU A 2 4.81 -22.36 -22.37
N LEU A 3 4.38 -22.83 -21.19
CA LEU A 3 3.23 -23.74 -21.08
C LEU A 3 1.90 -23.08 -21.52
N GLN A 4 1.74 -21.80 -21.23
CA GLN A 4 0.52 -21.04 -21.58
C GLN A 4 0.49 -20.63 -23.04
N SER A 5 1.66 -20.31 -23.60
CA SER A 5 1.82 -20.03 -25.03
C SER A 5 1.57 -21.28 -25.88
N ARG A 6 2.06 -22.44 -25.45
CA ARG A 6 1.81 -23.73 -26.13
C ARG A 6 0.33 -24.11 -26.15
N ASN A 7 -0.45 -23.66 -25.17
CA ASN A 7 -1.90 -23.92 -25.07
C ASN A 7 -2.73 -22.84 -25.82
N GLY A 8 -2.10 -21.94 -26.57
CA GLY A 8 -2.78 -20.90 -27.34
C GLY A 8 -3.47 -19.82 -26.49
N ILE A 9 -3.17 -19.75 -25.18
CA ILE A 9 -3.80 -18.80 -24.25
C ILE A 9 -3.14 -17.41 -24.38
N LEU A 10 -1.86 -17.36 -24.80
CA LEU A 10 -1.08 -16.12 -24.88
C LEU A 10 -0.46 -15.97 -26.27
N GLU A 11 -0.56 -14.76 -26.83
CA GLU A 11 0.10 -14.41 -28.07
C GLU A 11 1.57 -14.02 -27.81
N GLU A 12 2.47 -14.43 -28.71
CA GLU A 12 3.92 -14.16 -28.61
C GLU A 12 4.25 -12.66 -28.57
N LYS A 13 3.40 -11.81 -29.20
CA LYS A 13 3.57 -10.36 -29.20
C LYS A 13 3.46 -9.74 -27.81
N ASP A 14 2.74 -10.38 -26.90
CA ASP A 14 2.49 -9.86 -25.55
C ASP A 14 3.48 -10.42 -24.50
N ARG A 15 4.44 -11.24 -24.96
CA ARG A 15 5.42 -11.92 -24.10
C ARG A 15 6.07 -11.00 -23.06
N ARG A 16 6.60 -9.85 -23.51
CA ARG A 16 7.29 -8.91 -22.60
C ARG A 16 6.37 -8.35 -21.54
N LEU A 17 5.09 -8.12 -21.88
CA LEU A 17 4.09 -7.63 -20.91
C LEU A 17 3.80 -8.67 -19.83
N TYR A 18 3.66 -9.92 -20.24
CA TYR A 18 3.39 -11.02 -19.29
C TYR A 18 4.60 -11.36 -18.44
N GLU A 19 5.81 -11.40 -18.99
CA GLU A 19 7.06 -11.60 -18.24
C GLU A 19 7.23 -10.51 -17.18
N TYR A 20 6.97 -9.26 -17.52
CA TYR A 20 6.95 -8.15 -16.56
C TYR A 20 5.88 -8.33 -15.49
N ALA A 21 4.64 -8.67 -15.87
CA ALA A 21 3.54 -8.86 -14.94
C ALA A 21 3.80 -10.01 -13.95
N TYR A 22 4.32 -11.14 -14.44
CA TYR A 22 4.73 -12.26 -13.59
C TYR A 22 5.87 -11.90 -12.65
N GLY A 23 6.87 -11.16 -13.12
CA GLY A 23 7.97 -10.67 -12.30
C GLY A 23 7.46 -9.79 -11.14
N VAL A 24 6.55 -8.88 -11.42
CA VAL A 24 5.91 -8.02 -10.41
C VAL A 24 5.07 -8.82 -9.44
N LEU A 25 4.28 -9.79 -9.93
CA LEU A 25 3.45 -10.65 -9.08
C LEU A 25 4.30 -11.50 -8.16
N LEU A 26 5.31 -12.18 -8.71
CA LEU A 26 6.24 -13.00 -7.92
C LEU A 26 6.95 -12.18 -6.86
N GLY A 27 7.42 -10.99 -7.23
CA GLY A 27 8.03 -10.05 -6.31
C GLY A 27 7.12 -9.66 -5.14
N ARG A 28 5.84 -9.40 -5.41
CA ARG A 28 4.86 -9.13 -4.34
C ARG A 28 4.67 -10.33 -3.41
N VAL A 29 4.54 -11.53 -3.97
CA VAL A 29 4.40 -12.77 -3.17
C VAL A 29 5.61 -12.95 -2.26
N VAL A 30 6.83 -12.81 -2.81
CA VAL A 30 8.07 -12.93 -2.02
C VAL A 30 8.11 -11.92 -0.87
N ILE A 31 7.76 -10.65 -1.13
CA ILE A 31 7.72 -9.64 -0.06
C ILE A 31 6.68 -9.98 1.00
N TYR A 32 5.48 -10.41 0.63
CA TYR A 32 4.47 -10.78 1.61
C TYR A 32 4.91 -11.97 2.47
N LEU A 33 5.57 -12.96 1.87
CA LEU A 33 6.15 -14.08 2.62
C LEU A 33 7.23 -13.60 3.60
N ILE A 34 8.13 -12.71 3.19
CA ILE A 34 9.15 -12.13 4.07
C ILE A 34 8.50 -11.38 5.23
N ILE A 35 7.48 -10.57 4.96
CA ILE A 35 6.75 -9.81 6.00
C ILE A 35 6.07 -10.75 6.99
N VAL A 36 5.43 -11.83 6.51
CA VAL A 36 4.80 -12.82 7.37
C VAL A 36 5.83 -13.53 8.25
N ILE A 37 6.95 -13.97 7.67
CA ILE A 37 8.05 -14.62 8.41
C ILE A 37 8.62 -13.67 9.47
N LEU A 38 8.90 -12.42 9.11
CA LEU A 38 9.38 -11.41 10.05
C LEU A 38 8.36 -11.13 11.16
N GLY A 39 7.07 -11.07 10.83
CA GLY A 39 5.99 -10.92 11.80
C GLY A 39 5.94 -12.04 12.82
N ILE A 40 6.13 -13.27 12.37
CA ILE A 40 6.18 -14.46 13.25
C ILE A 40 7.43 -14.41 14.14
N ILE A 41 8.60 -14.12 13.57
CA ILE A 41 9.88 -14.08 14.30
C ILE A 41 9.89 -12.97 15.36
N THR A 42 9.35 -11.80 15.03
CA THR A 42 9.34 -10.64 15.94
C THR A 42 8.15 -10.65 16.89
N GLY A 43 7.18 -11.52 16.71
CA GLY A 43 5.92 -11.54 17.46
C GLY A 43 4.95 -10.41 17.11
N ASN A 44 5.27 -9.57 16.11
CA ASN A 44 4.53 -8.36 15.73
C ASN A 44 3.66 -8.58 14.47
N TRP A 45 3.12 -9.78 14.28
CA TRP A 45 2.37 -10.13 13.06
C TRP A 45 1.05 -9.35 12.92
N MET A 46 0.40 -9.02 14.04
CA MET A 46 -0.83 -8.20 14.04
C MET A 46 -0.55 -6.79 13.56
N GLU A 47 0.50 -6.15 14.09
CA GLU A 47 0.95 -4.81 13.74
C GLU A 47 1.29 -4.72 12.25
N MET A 48 1.95 -5.76 11.73
CA MET A 48 2.28 -5.85 10.31
C MET A 48 1.01 -5.93 9.43
N ILE A 49 0.05 -6.78 9.80
CA ILE A 49 -1.20 -6.92 9.04
C ILE A 49 -2.02 -5.64 9.07
N VAL A 50 -2.18 -5.05 10.25
CA VAL A 50 -2.99 -3.84 10.45
C VAL A 50 -2.43 -2.64 9.68
N PHE A 51 -1.11 -2.56 9.50
CA PHE A 51 -0.48 -1.57 8.65
C PHE A 51 -0.56 -1.94 7.16
N LEU A 52 -0.23 -3.19 6.81
CA LEU A 52 -0.05 -3.65 5.44
C LEU A 52 -1.35 -3.62 4.63
N LEU A 53 -2.48 -4.02 5.23
CA LEU A 53 -3.75 -4.08 4.53
C LEU A 53 -4.22 -2.70 4.03
N PRO A 54 -4.42 -1.68 4.88
CA PRO A 54 -4.85 -0.37 4.40
C PRO A 54 -3.81 0.26 3.46
N PHE A 55 -2.52 0.12 3.77
CA PHE A 55 -1.47 0.64 2.92
C PHE A 55 -1.49 0.08 1.50
N THR A 56 -1.63 -1.24 1.35
CA THR A 56 -1.61 -1.88 0.03
C THR A 56 -2.87 -1.62 -0.77
N VAL A 57 -4.03 -1.65 -0.12
CA VAL A 57 -5.32 -1.43 -0.78
C VAL A 57 -5.42 0.01 -1.28
N LEU A 58 -5.09 0.98 -0.44
CA LEU A 58 -5.14 2.38 -0.83
C LEU A 58 -4.07 2.72 -1.88
N ARG A 59 -2.83 2.24 -1.70
CA ARG A 59 -1.73 2.47 -2.65
C ARG A 59 -2.03 1.98 -4.06
N GLN A 60 -2.80 0.93 -4.21
CA GLN A 60 -3.16 0.38 -5.52
C GLN A 60 -3.91 1.40 -6.39
N TYR A 61 -4.69 2.29 -5.77
CA TYR A 61 -5.53 3.27 -6.45
C TYR A 61 -5.06 4.70 -6.30
N ALA A 62 -4.41 5.03 -5.19
CA ALA A 62 -3.88 6.38 -4.97
C ALA A 62 -2.64 6.68 -5.81
N GLY A 63 -1.96 5.63 -6.31
CA GLY A 63 -0.69 5.77 -7.01
C GLY A 63 0.51 5.78 -6.06
N GLY A 64 1.66 6.18 -6.55
CA GLY A 64 2.89 6.29 -5.76
C GLY A 64 4.14 6.13 -6.60
N ILE A 65 5.29 6.38 -5.99
CA ILE A 65 6.59 6.29 -6.65
C ILE A 65 6.85 4.84 -7.06
N HIS A 66 7.05 4.62 -8.35
CA HIS A 66 7.61 3.42 -8.90
C HIS A 66 9.10 3.67 -9.19
N LEU A 67 9.97 2.98 -8.49
CA LEU A 67 11.39 2.93 -8.85
C LEU A 67 11.53 2.13 -10.15
N GLU A 68 12.40 2.58 -11.06
CA GLU A 68 12.65 1.92 -12.35
C GLU A 68 13.06 0.46 -12.21
N LYS A 69 13.75 0.12 -11.09
CA LYS A 69 14.14 -1.25 -10.77
C LYS A 69 13.12 -1.87 -9.81
N ALA A 70 12.44 -2.92 -10.25
CA ALA A 70 11.46 -3.66 -9.45
C ALA A 70 12.01 -4.10 -8.08
N GLY A 71 13.25 -4.57 -8.01
CA GLY A 71 13.91 -4.96 -6.77
C GLY A 71 14.08 -3.81 -5.76
N GLY A 72 14.39 -2.61 -6.24
CA GLY A 72 14.49 -1.43 -5.38
C GLY A 72 13.16 -1.03 -4.74
N CYS A 73 12.09 -1.06 -5.53
CA CYS A 73 10.75 -0.79 -5.02
C CYS A 73 10.32 -1.81 -3.95
N MET A 74 10.69 -3.07 -4.15
CA MET A 74 10.42 -4.17 -3.22
C MET A 74 11.18 -3.98 -1.91
N ALA A 75 12.48 -3.71 -1.97
CA ALA A 75 13.32 -3.51 -0.79
C ALA A 75 12.82 -2.33 0.05
N VAL A 76 12.57 -1.17 -0.58
CA VAL A 76 12.05 0.02 0.12
C VAL A 76 10.69 -0.25 0.75
N SER A 77 9.80 -0.98 0.08
CA SER A 77 8.49 -1.33 0.64
C SER A 77 8.61 -2.30 1.82
N GLY A 78 9.49 -3.30 1.72
CA GLY A 78 9.74 -4.25 2.81
C GLY A 78 10.33 -3.58 4.06
N ILE A 79 11.34 -2.73 3.88
CA ILE A 79 11.95 -1.95 4.97
C ILE A 79 10.91 -1.03 5.62
N LEU A 80 10.09 -0.37 4.81
CA LEU A 80 9.05 0.51 5.30
C LEU A 80 8.02 -0.23 6.17
N VAL A 81 7.52 -1.38 5.70
CA VAL A 81 6.58 -2.20 6.46
C VAL A 81 7.21 -2.65 7.77
N LEU A 82 8.46 -3.10 7.75
CA LEU A 82 9.19 -3.50 8.96
C LEU A 82 9.32 -2.34 9.95
N LEU A 83 9.75 -1.17 9.52
CA LEU A 83 9.89 0.00 10.39
C LEU A 83 8.56 0.45 10.97
N CYS A 84 7.50 0.47 10.16
CA CYS A 84 6.17 0.85 10.64
C CYS A 84 5.59 -0.15 11.63
N SER A 85 5.81 -1.45 11.42
CA SER A 85 5.32 -2.48 12.36
C SER A 85 6.08 -2.44 13.69
N LEU A 86 7.40 -2.23 13.65
CA LEU A 86 8.20 -2.04 14.88
C LEU A 86 7.78 -0.77 15.63
N TYR A 87 7.50 0.31 14.90
CA TYR A 87 6.95 1.52 15.50
C TYR A 87 5.60 1.25 16.18
N LEU A 88 4.67 0.56 15.51
CA LEU A 88 3.37 0.22 16.08
C LEU A 88 3.49 -0.68 17.33
N ALA A 89 4.42 -1.62 17.32
CA ALA A 89 4.70 -2.47 18.47
C ALA A 89 5.22 -1.70 19.70
N SER A 90 5.97 -0.61 19.46
CA SER A 90 6.54 0.24 20.51
C SER A 90 5.64 1.39 20.96
N ALA A 91 4.58 1.71 20.21
CA ALA A 91 3.73 2.88 20.42
C ALA A 91 2.53 2.53 21.33
N PRO A 92 2.54 2.90 22.62
CA PRO A 92 1.52 2.45 23.58
C PRO A 92 0.16 3.15 23.43
N ALA A 93 0.09 4.32 22.79
CA ALA A 93 -1.16 5.08 22.64
C ALA A 93 -1.13 6.01 21.42
N VAL A 94 -2.33 6.33 20.89
CA VAL A 94 -2.49 7.34 19.85
C VAL A 94 -2.18 8.71 20.43
N ILE A 95 -1.02 9.26 20.09
CA ILE A 95 -0.65 10.62 20.49
C ILE A 95 -1.51 11.60 19.67
N TRP A 96 -2.04 12.63 20.31
CA TRP A 96 -2.93 13.61 19.66
C TRP A 96 -2.29 14.29 18.44
N GLN A 97 -0.96 14.49 18.45
CA GLN A 97 -0.20 14.99 17.30
C GLN A 97 -0.33 14.09 16.08
N MET A 98 -0.33 12.77 16.26
CA MET A 98 -0.52 11.81 15.17
C MET A 98 -1.90 11.97 14.53
N ARG A 99 -2.93 12.29 15.30
CA ARG A 99 -4.28 12.54 14.77
C ARG A 99 -4.30 13.75 13.85
N ILE A 100 -3.63 14.85 14.24
CA ILE A 100 -3.55 16.08 13.40
C ILE A 100 -2.83 15.75 12.09
N ILE A 101 -1.65 15.12 12.17
CA ILE A 101 -0.88 14.72 10.98
C ILE A 101 -1.72 13.80 10.08
N TRP A 102 -2.46 12.87 10.68
CA TRP A 102 -3.33 11.98 9.94
C TRP A 102 -4.46 12.72 9.20
N PHE A 103 -5.14 13.66 9.83
CA PHE A 103 -6.17 14.46 9.16
C PHE A 103 -5.62 15.24 7.98
N VAL A 104 -4.41 15.80 8.12
CA VAL A 104 -3.72 16.45 7.02
C VAL A 104 -3.42 15.46 5.90
N ALA A 105 -2.85 14.29 6.22
CA ALA A 105 -2.54 13.25 5.24
C ALA A 105 -3.79 12.76 4.49
N VAL A 106 -4.89 12.51 5.20
CA VAL A 106 -6.19 12.15 4.59
C VAL A 106 -6.66 13.24 3.63
N GLY A 107 -6.57 14.50 4.02
CA GLY A 107 -6.94 15.63 3.17
C GLY A 107 -6.10 15.70 1.89
N VAL A 108 -4.79 15.54 2.01
CA VAL A 108 -3.88 15.55 0.86
C VAL A 108 -4.16 14.36 -0.06
N ILE A 109 -4.29 13.14 0.46
CA ILE A 109 -4.62 11.95 -0.34
C ILE A 109 -5.96 12.15 -1.07
N PHE A 110 -6.98 12.67 -0.38
CA PHE A 110 -8.31 12.90 -0.96
C PHE A 110 -8.29 13.87 -2.14
N ILE A 111 -7.47 14.91 -2.06
CA ILE A 111 -7.34 15.95 -3.11
C ILE A 111 -6.44 15.46 -4.24
N MET A 112 -5.28 14.89 -3.92
CA MET A 112 -4.23 14.60 -4.89
C MET A 112 -4.36 13.24 -5.56
N ALA A 113 -5.06 12.26 -4.98
CA ALA A 113 -5.20 10.95 -5.61
C ALA A 113 -6.11 10.98 -6.85
N PRO A 114 -5.74 10.28 -7.95
CA PRO A 114 -4.53 9.47 -8.12
C PRO A 114 -3.33 10.29 -8.59
N VAL A 115 -2.14 9.93 -8.11
CA VAL A 115 -0.88 10.50 -8.60
C VAL A 115 -0.35 9.63 -9.75
N ASP A 116 0.05 10.28 -10.84
CA ASP A 116 0.65 9.59 -11.99
C ASP A 116 1.98 8.95 -11.59
N ALA A 117 2.18 7.70 -11.97
CA ALA A 117 3.49 7.08 -11.85
C ALA A 117 4.41 7.57 -12.97
N SER A 118 5.71 7.74 -12.68
CA SER A 118 6.72 8.11 -13.68
C SER A 118 6.78 7.12 -14.86
N SER A 119 6.46 5.86 -14.61
CA SER A 119 6.46 4.77 -15.59
C SER A 119 5.18 4.67 -16.42
N LYS A 120 4.05 5.21 -15.96
CA LYS A 120 2.76 5.16 -16.66
C LYS A 120 1.95 6.42 -16.35
N LYS A 121 1.76 7.25 -17.38
CA LYS A 121 0.78 8.34 -17.32
C LYS A 121 -0.63 7.78 -17.48
N LEU A 122 -1.51 8.10 -16.56
CA LEU A 122 -2.91 7.67 -16.60
C LEU A 122 -3.69 8.50 -17.62
N ASP A 123 -4.54 7.84 -18.40
CA ASP A 123 -5.52 8.52 -19.24
C ASP A 123 -6.61 9.22 -18.39
N ALA A 124 -7.30 10.20 -18.97
CA ALA A 124 -8.33 10.97 -18.27
C ALA A 124 -9.45 10.10 -17.68
N LYS A 125 -9.83 9.02 -18.38
CA LYS A 125 -10.81 8.04 -17.90
C LYS A 125 -10.25 7.21 -16.74
N GLU A 126 -9.02 6.74 -16.86
CA GLU A 126 -8.32 6.00 -15.81
C GLU A 126 -8.18 6.86 -14.54
N LYS A 127 -7.74 8.13 -14.66
CA LYS A 127 -7.65 9.07 -13.52
C LYS A 127 -8.97 9.22 -12.78
N LYS A 128 -10.07 9.35 -13.50
CA LYS A 128 -11.40 9.47 -12.89
C LYS A 128 -11.77 8.21 -12.11
N VAL A 129 -11.57 7.04 -12.69
CA VAL A 129 -11.92 5.76 -12.06
C VAL A 129 -11.03 5.46 -10.86
N TYR A 130 -9.71 5.59 -11.00
CA TYR A 130 -8.77 5.35 -9.90
C TYR A 130 -8.95 6.35 -8.77
N GLY A 131 -9.16 7.64 -9.08
CA GLY A 131 -9.42 8.68 -8.08
C GLY A 131 -10.70 8.44 -7.30
N MET A 132 -11.78 8.01 -7.96
CA MET A 132 -13.01 7.66 -7.28
C MET A 132 -12.82 6.45 -6.36
N ARG A 133 -12.16 5.40 -6.82
CA ARG A 133 -11.85 4.21 -6.01
C ARG A 133 -10.97 4.53 -4.82
N ALA A 134 -9.91 5.33 -5.01
CA ALA A 134 -9.04 5.78 -3.92
C ALA A 134 -9.82 6.52 -2.84
N ARG A 135 -10.70 7.45 -3.22
CA ARG A 135 -11.53 8.21 -2.26
C ARG A 135 -12.52 7.32 -1.52
N VAL A 136 -13.17 6.38 -2.20
CA VAL A 136 -14.11 5.43 -1.57
C VAL A 136 -13.36 4.57 -0.54
N ILE A 137 -12.21 4.02 -0.90
CA ILE A 137 -11.38 3.22 0.01
C ILE A 137 -10.93 4.05 1.19
N LEU A 138 -10.42 5.26 0.96
CA LEU A 138 -10.00 6.17 2.02
C LEU A 138 -11.13 6.47 3.02
N VAL A 139 -12.36 6.72 2.52
CA VAL A 139 -13.53 6.95 3.38
C VAL A 139 -13.86 5.71 4.19
N ILE A 140 -13.81 4.51 3.58
CA ILE A 140 -14.06 3.24 4.28
C ILE A 140 -13.01 3.04 5.39
N GLU A 141 -11.72 3.24 5.10
CA GLU A 141 -10.64 3.09 6.08
C GLU A 141 -10.75 4.10 7.21
N CYS A 142 -11.13 5.35 6.91
CA CYS A 142 -11.41 6.37 7.94
C CYS A 142 -12.62 5.99 8.81
N ALA A 143 -13.68 5.43 8.22
CA ALA A 143 -14.83 4.95 8.96
C ALA A 143 -14.48 3.79 9.89
N ILE A 144 -13.67 2.83 9.40
CA ILE A 144 -13.14 1.72 10.20
C ILE A 144 -12.32 2.27 11.37
N ALA A 145 -11.39 3.19 11.11
CA ALA A 145 -10.58 3.82 12.16
C ALA A 145 -11.46 4.55 13.21
N GLY A 146 -12.53 5.23 12.76
CA GLY A 146 -13.49 5.88 13.63
C GLY A 146 -14.23 4.91 14.55
N VAL A 147 -14.77 3.83 13.98
CA VAL A 147 -15.47 2.78 14.75
C VAL A 147 -14.53 2.14 15.78
N PHE A 148 -13.33 1.73 15.36
CA PHE A 148 -12.38 1.10 16.27
C PHE A 148 -11.81 2.07 17.31
N SER A 149 -11.78 3.38 17.02
CA SER A 149 -11.44 4.40 18.00
C SER A 149 -12.47 4.48 19.14
N VAL A 150 -13.76 4.35 18.81
CA VAL A 150 -14.83 4.33 19.81
C VAL A 150 -14.82 3.06 20.67
N ILE A 151 -14.50 1.92 20.05
CA ILE A 151 -14.45 0.61 20.73
C ILE A 151 -13.16 0.46 21.56
N GLY A 152 -12.15 1.31 21.34
CA GLY A 152 -10.89 1.30 22.10
C GLY A 152 -9.77 0.42 21.54
N TYR A 153 -9.91 -0.08 20.30
CA TYR A 153 -8.87 -0.86 19.63
C TYR A 153 -7.80 0.05 18.97
N SER A 154 -6.92 0.60 19.82
CA SER A 154 -5.88 1.56 19.43
C SER A 154 -4.92 1.04 18.34
N LEU A 155 -4.61 -0.26 18.33
CA LEU A 155 -3.72 -0.87 17.34
C LEU A 155 -4.24 -0.70 15.90
N ILE A 156 -5.53 -0.98 15.67
CA ILE A 156 -6.16 -0.86 14.36
C ILE A 156 -6.17 0.61 13.90
N VAL A 157 -6.53 1.51 14.82
CA VAL A 157 -6.52 2.96 14.54
C VAL A 157 -5.12 3.44 14.16
N ASN A 158 -4.12 3.08 14.98
CA ASN A 158 -2.73 3.47 14.71
C ASN A 158 -2.21 2.90 13.40
N GLY A 159 -2.53 1.64 13.08
CA GLY A 159 -2.12 1.00 11.83
C GLY A 159 -2.65 1.74 10.60
N ILE A 160 -3.94 2.07 10.59
CA ILE A 160 -4.56 2.84 9.50
C ILE A 160 -3.96 4.25 9.42
N MET A 161 -3.78 4.93 10.56
CA MET A 161 -3.20 6.27 10.61
C MET A 161 -1.78 6.30 10.04
N VAL A 162 -0.93 5.37 10.46
CA VAL A 162 0.46 5.25 9.97
C VAL A 162 0.47 4.91 8.47
N ALA A 163 -0.43 4.04 8.01
CA ALA A 163 -0.54 3.69 6.59
C ALA A 163 -0.85 4.92 5.72
N HIS A 164 -1.79 5.77 6.14
CA HIS A 164 -2.15 6.99 5.41
C HIS A 164 -1.02 8.04 5.44
N ILE A 165 -0.38 8.27 6.59
CA ILE A 165 0.74 9.23 6.72
C ILE A 165 1.92 8.82 5.84
N VAL A 166 2.22 7.54 5.80
CA VAL A 166 3.33 7.02 4.99
C VAL A 166 3.01 7.09 3.49
N LEU A 167 1.76 6.87 3.11
CA LEU A 167 1.33 6.98 1.71
C LEU A 167 1.42 8.41 1.21
N ASP A 168 1.00 9.38 2.02
CA ASP A 168 1.04 10.81 1.71
C ASP A 168 2.45 11.29 1.39
N ARG A 169 3.45 10.93 2.19
CA ARG A 169 4.85 11.30 1.95
C ARG A 169 5.42 10.79 0.62
N LYS A 170 4.84 9.72 0.06
CA LYS A 170 5.28 9.16 -1.23
C LYS A 170 4.60 9.82 -2.44
N SER A 171 3.52 10.55 -2.23
CA SER A 171 2.82 11.26 -3.31
C SER A 171 3.39 12.65 -3.61
N VAL A 172 4.23 13.19 -2.73
CA VAL A 172 4.76 14.58 -2.79
C VAL A 172 6.17 14.66 -3.40
N VAL A 173 6.86 13.54 -3.68
CA VAL A 173 8.18 13.49 -4.33
C VAL A 173 8.04 12.89 -5.72
#